data_879db002a814cf9c6fc7deecffe9ae9a
#
_entry.id   879db002a814cf9c6fc7deecffe9ae9a
#
_cell.length_a   1.000
_cell.length_b   1.000
_cell.length_c   1.000
_cell.angle_alpha   90.00
_cell.angle_beta   90.00
_cell.angle_gamma   90.00
#
_symmetry.space_group_name_H-M   'P 1'
#
loop_
_entity.id
_entity.type
_entity.pdbx_description
1 polymer ?
#
loop_
_entity_poly.entity_id
_entity_poly.type
_entity_poly.pdbx_seq_one_letter_code
_entity_poly.pdbx_strand_id
1 'polypeptide(L)'
;MIADDVVPIARLLLSGAIPHNYERPAEWAERNIIFAHEKDPIKGAIDLDFSPHLIDPLNAWELEPGQGLKELTVVGPQQMGKTLTWLCGLLWSMVFRMSLSLIYYTSEPKAARVNEEKLEPVMRQIERFRKLLALPNAKTKECYRLGENLIYFGGVGSRISSHSARHVIADELDDWQDAEGTNALSDARTRCRAFLESLLVKVCTPRGTAKSSPIWREFLASSQGFRFLRCLGCGELTMRSCDISNLKFERTESGEVVPGTLRLVCPKCGHAHAESEKAEMNRRGGYRHNRPERLKTHPGFQFGALASNFPALSWQKIAEAQLKAGRSGIVQDQIDFDNTIRGLPFEPRKLDDTADAMLKRHAVPPPPESEILYRFLSVDTQDNCFFWVVRGLDAARNTYLLASGKAETTAELAEAWEAQYHGGPLTMGIIDEGGHRAAEVREFAETRPGLFTYKGNPRIGKNWKLSEEISGLILANPAHYHLQLLYLLYVAMNRGKNFWFVPPELPADYVAQLTSWKPAPTKDGRELENYVCPDANDHYYDCEKMLLVLLDFFFEKVLPLLFAQRMKPQVVRRP
;
A
#
# COMPACT_ATOMS: atom_id res chain seq x y z
N MET A 1 42.57 -9.56 31.11
CA MET A 1 43.48 -8.40 31.25
C MET A 1 44.09 -7.92 29.92
N ILE A 2 44.01 -8.66 28.81
CA ILE A 2 44.53 -8.17 27.48
C ILE A 2 43.42 -7.57 26.61
N ALA A 3 42.17 -7.85 26.87
CA ALA A 3 41.07 -7.40 26.05
C ALA A 3 40.63 -5.93 26.31
N ASP A 4 40.84 -5.46 27.55
CA ASP A 4 40.39 -4.10 27.94
C ASP A 4 41.34 -2.99 27.46
N ASP A 5 42.62 -3.31 27.18
CA ASP A 5 43.61 -2.35 26.70
C ASP A 5 43.67 -2.26 25.16
N VAL A 6 43.20 -3.28 24.44
CA VAL A 6 43.24 -3.33 22.98
C VAL A 6 42.14 -2.48 22.35
N VAL A 7 40.97 -2.37 22.99
CA VAL A 7 39.84 -1.57 22.48
C VAL A 7 40.13 -0.05 22.42
N PRO A 8 40.78 0.55 23.43
CA PRO A 8 41.18 1.97 23.34
C PRO A 8 42.25 2.23 22.30
N ILE A 9 43.24 1.32 22.14
CA ILE A 9 44.31 1.44 21.13
C ILE A 9 43.74 1.29 19.72
N ALA A 10 42.85 0.31 19.50
CA ALA A 10 42.14 0.16 18.22
C ALA A 10 41.27 1.39 17.92
N ARG A 11 40.60 1.99 18.90
CA ARG A 11 39.86 3.24 18.74
C ARG A 11 40.79 4.41 18.39
N LEU A 12 41.95 4.51 19.01
CA LEU A 12 42.94 5.57 18.73
C LEU A 12 43.56 5.44 17.34
N LEU A 13 43.88 4.22 16.91
CA LEU A 13 44.41 3.94 15.56
C LEU A 13 43.32 4.16 14.48
N LEU A 14 42.06 3.84 14.77
CA LEU A 14 40.95 4.05 13.85
C LEU A 14 40.51 5.53 13.81
N SER A 15 40.65 6.29 14.90
CA SER A 15 40.39 7.74 14.90
C SER A 15 41.43 8.53 14.08
N GLY A 16 42.66 8.02 13.98
CA GLY A 16 43.70 8.58 13.07
C GLY A 16 43.50 8.17 11.59
N ALA A 17 42.62 7.23 11.29
CA ALA A 17 42.32 6.75 9.94
C ALA A 17 41.12 7.47 9.29
N ILE A 18 40.47 8.42 9.98
CA ILE A 18 39.43 9.25 9.39
C ILE A 18 40.15 10.19 8.36
N PRO A 19 39.74 10.16 7.08
CA PRO A 19 40.31 11.09 6.09
C PRO A 19 40.20 12.53 6.58
N HIS A 20 41.24 13.36 6.35
CA HIS A 20 41.24 14.77 6.74
C HIS A 20 40.05 15.58 6.20
N ASN A 21 39.32 15.05 5.22
CA ASN A 21 38.14 15.64 4.58
C ASN A 21 36.87 14.76 4.81
N TYR A 22 36.75 14.16 5.98
CA TYR A 22 35.52 13.41 6.30
C TYR A 22 34.30 14.34 6.33
N GLU A 23 33.29 13.98 5.57
CA GLU A 23 31.98 14.64 5.53
C GLU A 23 30.89 13.66 5.95
N ARG A 24 29.89 14.16 6.64
CA ARG A 24 28.70 13.35 6.97
C ARG A 24 27.94 12.98 5.69
N PRO A 25 27.22 11.84 5.67
CA PRO A 25 26.54 11.38 4.46
C PRO A 25 25.63 12.42 3.80
N ALA A 26 24.87 13.19 4.57
CA ALA A 26 23.98 14.24 4.05
C ALA A 26 24.77 15.40 3.42
N GLU A 27 25.79 15.91 4.12
CA GLU A 27 26.66 17.00 3.63
C GLU A 27 27.42 16.61 2.36
N TRP A 28 27.96 15.39 2.34
CA TRP A 28 28.63 14.85 1.18
C TRP A 28 27.69 14.70 -0.02
N ALA A 29 26.45 14.20 0.23
CA ALA A 29 25.47 14.04 -0.82
C ALA A 29 25.13 15.39 -1.47
N GLU A 30 24.90 16.43 -0.67
CA GLU A 30 24.56 17.77 -1.14
C GLU A 30 25.65 18.39 -2.02
N ARG A 31 26.92 18.10 -1.73
CA ARG A 31 28.06 18.59 -2.52
C ARG A 31 28.35 17.78 -3.77
N ASN A 32 28.09 16.48 -3.78
CA ASN A 32 28.60 15.57 -4.80
C ASN A 32 27.54 14.95 -5.68
N ILE A 33 26.27 14.91 -5.25
CA ILE A 33 25.20 14.25 -5.99
C ILE A 33 24.52 15.24 -6.94
N ILE A 34 24.60 14.94 -8.25
CA ILE A 34 24.00 15.74 -9.30
C ILE A 34 23.09 14.83 -10.14
N PHE A 35 21.83 15.22 -10.28
CA PHE A 35 20.87 14.58 -11.16
C PHE A 35 20.92 15.24 -12.54
N ALA A 36 21.33 14.50 -13.54
CA ALA A 36 21.51 15.00 -14.90
C ALA A 36 20.78 14.14 -15.95
N HIS A 37 20.17 13.02 -15.53
CA HIS A 37 19.45 12.15 -16.44
C HIS A 37 18.16 12.82 -16.93
N GLU A 38 17.79 12.61 -18.19
CA GLU A 38 16.60 13.23 -18.80
C GLU A 38 15.28 12.86 -18.09
N LYS A 39 15.23 11.66 -17.48
CA LYS A 39 14.07 11.16 -16.70
C LYS A 39 14.05 11.65 -15.26
N ASP A 40 15.06 12.38 -14.80
CA ASP A 40 15.05 12.91 -13.43
C ASP A 40 13.98 14.01 -13.31
N PRO A 41 13.08 13.93 -12.33
CA PRO A 41 12.02 14.92 -12.14
C PRO A 41 12.56 16.29 -11.70
N ILE A 42 13.73 16.30 -11.06
CA ILE A 42 14.49 17.50 -10.68
C ILE A 42 15.91 17.32 -11.19
N LYS A 43 16.42 18.31 -11.89
CA LYS A 43 17.81 18.34 -12.40
C LYS A 43 18.66 19.28 -11.57
N GLY A 44 19.94 18.93 -11.44
CA GLY A 44 20.93 19.70 -10.68
C GLY A 44 21.42 18.99 -9.42
N ALA A 45 22.06 19.71 -8.53
CA ALA A 45 22.52 19.18 -7.26
C ALA A 45 21.34 18.80 -6.36
N ILE A 46 21.55 17.78 -5.53
CA ILE A 46 20.55 17.46 -4.49
C ILE A 46 20.43 18.67 -3.54
N ASP A 47 19.19 19.03 -3.25
CA ASP A 47 18.87 20.12 -2.32
C ASP A 47 18.18 19.54 -1.08
N LEU A 48 18.93 19.45 0.01
CA LEU A 48 18.41 18.94 1.28
C LEU A 48 17.60 19.99 2.06
N ASP A 49 17.71 21.28 1.73
CA ASP A 49 16.78 22.31 2.22
C ASP A 49 15.39 22.14 1.59
N PHE A 50 15.35 21.68 0.34
CA PHE A 50 14.09 21.29 -0.32
C PHE A 50 13.51 19.97 0.24
N SER A 51 14.39 19.04 0.65
CA SER A 51 14.00 17.71 1.15
C SER A 51 14.61 17.40 2.53
N PRO A 52 14.37 18.22 3.56
CA PRO A 52 15.06 18.10 4.85
C PRO A 52 14.69 16.83 5.64
N HIS A 53 13.64 16.13 5.25
CA HIS A 53 13.27 14.84 5.83
C HIS A 53 14.26 13.70 5.47
N LEU A 54 15.17 13.91 4.51
CA LEU A 54 16.19 12.93 4.11
C LEU A 54 17.49 13.05 4.92
N ILE A 55 17.74 14.15 5.61
CA ILE A 55 19.02 14.42 6.31
C ILE A 55 19.33 13.33 7.36
N ASP A 56 18.41 13.08 8.29
CA ASP A 56 18.64 12.10 9.35
C ASP A 56 18.73 10.65 8.81
N PRO A 57 17.87 10.20 7.86
CA PRO A 57 18.03 8.91 7.19
C PRO A 57 19.36 8.75 6.47
N LEU A 58 19.89 9.80 5.81
CA LEU A 58 21.20 9.78 5.19
C LEU A 58 22.31 9.66 6.24
N ASN A 59 22.29 10.46 7.28
CA ASN A 59 23.30 10.41 8.34
C ASN A 59 23.28 9.10 9.13
N ALA A 60 22.19 8.34 9.08
CA ALA A 60 22.11 7.02 9.68
C ALA A 60 22.97 5.95 8.97
N TRP A 61 23.60 6.25 7.83
CA TRP A 61 24.56 5.37 7.17
C TRP A 61 25.91 5.27 7.87
N GLU A 62 26.21 6.20 8.77
CA GLU A 62 27.41 6.12 9.60
C GLU A 62 27.42 4.85 10.46
N LEU A 63 28.53 4.12 10.46
CA LEU A 63 28.77 2.93 11.27
C LEU A 63 29.83 3.22 12.32
N GLU A 64 29.59 2.81 13.55
CA GLU A 64 30.58 2.85 14.62
C GLU A 64 31.51 1.63 14.52
N PRO A 65 32.82 1.75 14.81
CA PRO A 65 33.75 0.63 14.81
C PRO A 65 33.31 -0.48 15.78
N GLY A 66 33.27 -1.73 15.28
CA GLY A 66 32.89 -2.89 16.07
C GLY A 66 31.42 -2.98 16.47
N GLN A 67 30.56 -2.18 15.87
CA GLN A 67 29.12 -2.09 16.22
C GLN A 67 28.34 -3.37 15.88
N GLY A 68 28.85 -4.23 14.95
CA GLY A 68 28.11 -5.35 14.41
C GLY A 68 27.13 -4.95 13.32
N LEU A 69 26.03 -5.67 13.20
CA LEU A 69 24.97 -5.36 12.25
C LEU A 69 24.11 -4.20 12.77
N LYS A 70 24.06 -3.13 11.98
CA LYS A 70 23.09 -2.04 12.10
C LYS A 70 22.00 -2.24 11.05
N GLU A 71 20.75 -2.00 11.43
CA GLU A 71 19.63 -2.02 10.50
C GLU A 71 19.08 -0.60 10.36
N LEU A 72 18.77 -0.16 9.15
CA LEU A 72 18.15 1.12 8.86
C LEU A 72 16.82 0.87 8.15
N THR A 73 15.73 1.43 8.66
CA THR A 73 14.41 1.30 8.05
C THR A 73 13.87 2.68 7.68
N VAL A 74 13.52 2.87 6.39
CA VAL A 74 12.98 4.13 5.88
C VAL A 74 11.62 3.88 5.24
N VAL A 75 10.60 4.52 5.79
CA VAL A 75 9.19 4.37 5.39
C VAL A 75 8.63 5.72 4.97
N GLY A 76 7.97 5.76 3.83
CA GLY A 76 7.33 7.01 3.39
C GLY A 76 6.53 6.85 2.10
N PRO A 77 5.82 7.90 1.68
CA PRO A 77 5.04 7.90 0.44
C PRO A 77 5.89 7.67 -0.80
N GLN A 78 5.21 7.39 -1.90
CA GLN A 78 5.88 7.33 -3.21
C GLN A 78 6.48 8.69 -3.60
N GLN A 79 7.56 8.66 -4.39
CA GLN A 79 8.22 9.85 -4.96
C GLN A 79 8.70 10.91 -3.95
N MET A 80 8.98 10.51 -2.71
CA MET A 80 9.52 11.40 -1.67
C MET A 80 11.00 11.11 -1.33
N GLY A 81 11.78 10.59 -2.28
CA GLY A 81 13.23 10.46 -2.14
C GLY A 81 13.72 9.27 -1.30
N LYS A 82 12.86 8.29 -0.97
CA LYS A 82 13.30 7.10 -0.23
C LYS A 82 14.51 6.40 -0.87
N THR A 83 14.46 6.17 -2.18
CA THR A 83 15.55 5.57 -2.94
C THR A 83 16.85 6.39 -2.82
N LEU A 84 16.75 7.73 -2.69
CA LEU A 84 17.92 8.60 -2.51
C LEU A 84 18.67 8.32 -1.22
N THR A 85 17.99 7.87 -0.17
CA THR A 85 18.62 7.55 1.11
C THR A 85 19.65 6.42 0.97
N TRP A 86 19.34 5.38 0.19
CA TRP A 86 20.30 4.31 -0.03
C TRP A 86 21.30 4.62 -1.16
N LEU A 87 20.86 5.30 -2.23
CA LEU A 87 21.74 5.65 -3.34
C LEU A 87 22.87 6.55 -2.87
N CYS A 88 22.55 7.65 -2.19
CA CYS A 88 23.56 8.59 -1.68
C CYS A 88 24.42 7.96 -0.58
N GLY A 89 23.81 7.22 0.33
CA GLY A 89 24.53 6.54 1.40
C GLY A 89 25.49 5.46 0.89
N LEU A 90 25.10 4.69 -0.14
CA LEU A 90 25.96 3.72 -0.79
C LEU A 90 27.17 4.41 -1.43
N LEU A 91 26.96 5.47 -2.23
CA LEU A 91 28.03 6.20 -2.89
C LEU A 91 28.96 6.87 -1.89
N TRP A 92 28.43 7.45 -0.82
CA TRP A 92 29.21 7.96 0.30
C TRP A 92 30.09 6.88 0.93
N SER A 93 29.50 5.70 1.22
CA SER A 93 30.23 4.60 1.83
C SER A 93 31.38 4.08 0.94
N MET A 94 31.21 4.14 -0.39
CA MET A 94 32.25 3.78 -1.35
C MET A 94 33.39 4.79 -1.43
N VAL A 95 33.17 6.04 -1.01
CA VAL A 95 34.22 7.08 -0.95
C VAL A 95 35.04 6.96 0.32
N PHE A 96 34.37 6.80 1.46
CA PHE A 96 35.00 6.87 2.78
C PHE A 96 35.31 5.50 3.40
N ARG A 97 34.71 4.43 2.87
CA ARG A 97 34.90 3.07 3.35
C ARG A 97 34.91 2.11 2.16
N MET A 98 35.70 1.06 2.20
CA MET A 98 35.59 -0.02 1.21
C MET A 98 34.29 -0.77 1.39
N SER A 99 33.54 -0.96 0.32
CA SER A 99 32.21 -1.52 0.39
C SER A 99 32.03 -2.70 -0.57
N LEU A 100 31.71 -3.86 -0.02
CA LEU A 100 31.02 -4.94 -0.75
C LEU A 100 29.55 -4.80 -0.44
N SER A 101 28.74 -4.49 -1.45
CA SER A 101 27.34 -4.18 -1.27
C SER A 101 26.44 -5.03 -2.16
N LEU A 102 25.31 -5.44 -1.63
CA LEU A 102 24.26 -6.15 -2.35
C LEU A 102 23.00 -5.29 -2.39
N ILE A 103 22.37 -5.23 -3.56
CA ILE A 103 21.08 -4.56 -3.74
C ILE A 103 20.05 -5.63 -4.14
N TYR A 104 18.96 -5.73 -3.38
CA TYR A 104 17.88 -6.65 -3.64
C TYR A 104 16.64 -5.92 -4.14
N TYR A 105 16.01 -6.48 -5.18
CA TYR A 105 14.73 -6.03 -5.71
C TYR A 105 13.80 -7.22 -5.94
N THR A 106 12.52 -6.97 -6.20
CA THR A 106 11.52 -8.01 -6.49
C THR A 106 11.88 -8.91 -7.68
N SER A 107 12.60 -8.36 -8.66
CA SER A 107 13.07 -9.11 -9.83
C SER A 107 14.41 -8.58 -10.34
N GLU A 108 15.20 -9.44 -11.00
CA GLU A 108 16.47 -9.06 -11.63
C GLU A 108 16.32 -7.97 -12.71
N PRO A 109 15.30 -8.02 -13.61
CA PRO A 109 15.10 -6.93 -14.57
C PRO A 109 14.83 -5.58 -13.92
N LYS A 110 14.16 -5.56 -12.75
CA LYS A 110 13.91 -4.34 -11.98
C LYS A 110 15.21 -3.80 -11.39
N ALA A 111 16.05 -4.67 -10.83
CA ALA A 111 17.37 -4.30 -10.31
C ALA A 111 18.26 -3.69 -11.39
N ALA A 112 18.33 -4.32 -12.57
CA ALA A 112 19.08 -3.80 -13.71
C ALA A 112 18.60 -2.41 -14.15
N ARG A 113 17.27 -2.23 -14.27
CA ARG A 113 16.68 -0.94 -14.65
C ARG A 113 16.98 0.17 -13.65
N VAL A 114 16.83 -0.07 -12.36
CA VAL A 114 17.13 0.95 -11.33
C VAL A 114 18.60 1.32 -11.36
N ASN A 115 19.48 0.35 -11.60
CA ASN A 115 20.89 0.59 -11.74
C ASN A 115 21.21 1.49 -12.96
N GLU A 116 20.69 1.15 -14.13
CA GLU A 116 20.93 1.90 -15.36
C GLU A 116 20.29 3.29 -15.36
N GLU A 117 19.08 3.42 -14.79
CA GLU A 117 18.30 4.66 -14.84
C GLU A 117 18.59 5.60 -13.65
N LYS A 118 19.06 5.10 -12.50
CA LYS A 118 19.25 5.93 -11.30
C LYS A 118 20.68 5.95 -10.78
N LEU A 119 21.28 4.77 -10.54
CA LEU A 119 22.59 4.72 -9.89
C LEU A 119 23.72 5.14 -10.83
N GLU A 120 23.81 4.54 -12.01
CA GLU A 120 24.89 4.82 -12.97
C GLU A 120 24.92 6.28 -13.45
N PRO A 121 23.78 6.92 -13.79
CA PRO A 121 23.78 8.34 -14.19
C PRO A 121 24.36 9.26 -13.11
N VAL A 122 24.05 9.04 -11.85
CA VAL A 122 24.60 9.81 -10.72
C VAL A 122 26.09 9.53 -10.56
N MET A 123 26.51 8.26 -10.62
CA MET A 123 27.93 7.89 -10.54
C MET A 123 28.78 8.57 -11.64
N ARG A 124 28.24 8.72 -12.84
CA ARG A 124 28.90 9.38 -13.96
C ARG A 124 29.15 10.89 -13.74
N GLN A 125 28.38 11.53 -12.85
CA GLN A 125 28.61 12.94 -12.48
C GLN A 125 29.74 13.09 -11.46
N ILE A 126 30.10 12.04 -10.73
CA ILE A 126 31.19 12.08 -9.75
C ILE A 126 32.47 11.61 -10.42
N GLU A 127 33.47 12.49 -10.49
CA GLU A 127 34.74 12.28 -11.26
C GLU A 127 35.43 10.96 -10.90
N ARG A 128 35.50 10.61 -9.60
CA ARG A 128 36.09 9.35 -9.13
C ARG A 128 35.38 8.13 -9.75
N PHE A 129 34.06 8.09 -9.68
CA PHE A 129 33.30 6.94 -10.19
C PHE A 129 33.27 6.92 -11.71
N ARG A 130 33.24 8.08 -12.38
CA ARG A 130 33.33 8.19 -13.84
C ARG A 130 34.61 7.57 -14.36
N LYS A 131 35.76 7.85 -13.72
CA LYS A 131 37.06 7.26 -14.08
C LYS A 131 37.06 5.73 -13.87
N LEU A 132 36.50 5.24 -12.75
CA LEU A 132 36.45 3.82 -12.46
C LEU A 132 35.50 3.07 -13.41
N LEU A 133 34.36 3.64 -13.75
CA LEU A 133 33.43 3.07 -14.73
C LEU A 133 33.99 2.94 -16.15
N ALA A 134 34.98 3.74 -16.49
CA ALA A 134 35.67 3.70 -17.78
C ALA A 134 36.72 2.58 -17.89
N LEU A 135 37.08 1.92 -16.79
CA LEU A 135 38.05 0.83 -16.79
C LEU A 135 37.47 -0.43 -17.45
N PRO A 136 38.31 -1.24 -18.12
CA PRO A 136 37.87 -2.54 -18.64
C PRO A 136 37.28 -3.43 -17.55
N ASN A 137 36.19 -4.11 -17.86
CA ASN A 137 35.48 -5.01 -16.95
C ASN A 137 34.93 -4.36 -15.66
N ALA A 138 34.81 -3.02 -15.62
CA ALA A 138 34.26 -2.30 -14.47
C ALA A 138 32.79 -2.65 -14.21
N LYS A 139 32.06 -3.04 -15.26
CA LYS A 139 30.64 -3.40 -15.11
C LYS A 139 30.25 -4.66 -15.87
N THR A 140 29.38 -5.45 -15.25
CA THR A 140 28.61 -6.54 -15.85
C THR A 140 27.13 -6.32 -15.58
N LYS A 141 26.25 -7.20 -16.07
CA LYS A 141 24.82 -7.15 -15.72
C LYS A 141 24.54 -7.34 -14.23
N GLU A 142 25.38 -8.09 -13.53
CA GLU A 142 25.17 -8.50 -12.15
C GLU A 142 26.06 -7.78 -11.15
N CYS A 143 27.15 -7.12 -11.61
CA CYS A 143 28.14 -6.55 -10.71
C CYS A 143 28.85 -5.33 -11.29
N TYR A 144 29.08 -4.31 -10.44
CA TYR A 144 30.02 -3.23 -10.68
C TYR A 144 31.26 -3.41 -9.83
N ARG A 145 32.44 -3.35 -10.49
CA ARG A 145 33.77 -3.41 -9.88
C ARG A 145 34.44 -2.04 -10.01
N LEU A 146 34.45 -1.31 -8.91
CA LEU A 146 34.89 0.10 -8.91
C LEU A 146 36.07 0.25 -7.93
N GLY A 147 37.26 -0.13 -8.39
CA GLY A 147 38.43 -0.28 -7.55
C GLY A 147 38.21 -1.43 -6.57
N GLU A 148 38.28 -1.15 -5.27
CA GLU A 148 38.07 -2.14 -4.21
C GLU A 148 36.58 -2.30 -3.82
N ASN A 149 35.71 -1.52 -4.43
CA ASN A 149 34.26 -1.59 -4.19
C ASN A 149 33.59 -2.55 -5.17
N LEU A 150 32.71 -3.40 -4.64
CA LEU A 150 31.89 -4.32 -5.42
C LEU A 150 30.42 -4.08 -5.13
N ILE A 151 29.61 -3.91 -6.16
CA ILE A 151 28.17 -3.79 -6.05
C ILE A 151 27.53 -4.92 -6.85
N TYR A 152 26.82 -5.81 -6.19
CA TYR A 152 26.05 -6.87 -6.83
C TYR A 152 24.58 -6.48 -6.92
N PHE A 153 23.96 -6.78 -8.05
CA PHE A 153 22.55 -6.54 -8.32
C PHE A 153 21.83 -7.87 -8.50
N GLY A 154 20.66 -7.99 -7.88
CA GLY A 154 19.86 -9.18 -8.05
C GLY A 154 18.44 -9.03 -7.55
N GLY A 155 17.60 -9.93 -7.98
CA GLY A 155 16.24 -10.08 -7.49
C GLY A 155 16.17 -10.99 -6.27
N VAL A 156 15.05 -10.94 -5.55
CA VAL A 156 14.73 -11.91 -4.51
C VAL A 156 14.63 -13.31 -5.15
N GLY A 157 15.36 -14.28 -4.60
CA GLY A 157 15.45 -15.62 -5.17
C GLY A 157 16.59 -15.83 -6.18
N SER A 158 17.33 -14.76 -6.55
CA SER A 158 18.54 -14.92 -7.36
C SER A 158 19.68 -15.56 -6.56
N ARG A 159 20.67 -16.19 -7.26
CA ARG A 159 21.82 -16.88 -6.64
C ARG A 159 22.85 -15.95 -5.98
N ILE A 160 22.50 -14.70 -5.64
CA ILE A 160 23.35 -13.82 -4.85
C ILE A 160 23.61 -14.41 -3.44
N SER A 161 22.94 -15.50 -3.12
CA SER A 161 23.04 -16.20 -1.85
C SER A 161 24.45 -16.61 -1.41
N SER A 162 25.45 -16.62 -2.28
CA SER A 162 26.84 -17.00 -1.96
C SER A 162 27.74 -15.83 -1.52
N HIS A 163 27.27 -14.58 -1.56
CA HIS A 163 28.10 -13.41 -1.28
C HIS A 163 27.84 -12.86 0.11
N SER A 164 28.89 -12.55 0.85
CA SER A 164 28.82 -11.74 2.07
C SER A 164 28.96 -10.27 1.72
N ALA A 165 28.23 -9.39 2.39
CA ALA A 165 28.24 -7.96 2.07
C ALA A 165 28.25 -7.10 3.34
N ARG A 166 29.02 -6.01 3.31
CA ARG A 166 28.99 -4.99 4.37
C ARG A 166 27.70 -4.18 4.35
N HIS A 167 27.19 -3.88 3.16
CA HIS A 167 25.93 -3.16 2.99
C HIS A 167 24.96 -4.01 2.18
N VAL A 168 23.79 -4.27 2.72
CA VAL A 168 22.69 -4.94 2.01
C VAL A 168 21.52 -3.99 1.94
N ILE A 169 20.95 -3.83 0.72
CA ILE A 169 19.88 -2.89 0.45
C ILE A 169 18.66 -3.68 0.00
N ALA A 170 17.61 -3.61 0.81
CA ALA A 170 16.28 -4.17 0.53
C ALA A 170 15.35 -3.02 0.12
N ASP A 171 15.30 -2.72 -1.19
CA ASP A 171 14.40 -1.71 -1.74
C ASP A 171 13.06 -2.35 -2.14
N GLU A 172 11.97 -1.60 -1.90
CA GLU A 172 10.59 -2.03 -2.15
C GLU A 172 10.23 -3.35 -1.45
N LEU A 173 10.55 -3.45 -0.16
CA LEU A 173 10.43 -4.66 0.65
C LEU A 173 9.03 -5.29 0.65
N ASP A 174 7.96 -4.48 0.57
CA ASP A 174 6.58 -4.97 0.53
C ASP A 174 6.20 -5.61 -0.83
N ASP A 175 7.03 -5.45 -1.86
CA ASP A 175 6.90 -6.14 -3.15
C ASP A 175 7.63 -7.48 -3.19
N TRP A 176 8.40 -7.81 -2.15
CA TRP A 176 9.11 -9.07 -2.11
C TRP A 176 8.12 -10.22 -1.87
N GLN A 177 8.13 -11.18 -2.79
CA GLN A 177 7.40 -12.43 -2.63
C GLN A 177 8.39 -13.48 -2.16
N ASP A 178 8.19 -14.00 -0.97
CA ASP A 178 8.97 -15.15 -0.50
C ASP A 178 8.58 -16.38 -1.36
N ALA A 179 9.57 -17.02 -1.95
CA ALA A 179 9.38 -18.35 -2.50
C ALA A 179 9.06 -19.31 -1.33
N GLU A 180 8.28 -20.37 -1.57
CA GLU A 180 7.91 -21.33 -0.54
C GLU A 180 9.14 -21.79 0.27
N GLY A 181 9.12 -21.59 1.59
CA GLY A 181 10.18 -21.98 2.50
C GLY A 181 11.38 -21.05 2.61
N THR A 182 11.39 -19.88 1.93
CA THR A 182 12.47 -18.90 2.04
C THR A 182 11.99 -17.65 2.77
N ASN A 183 12.84 -17.11 3.66
CA ASN A 183 12.66 -15.81 4.27
C ASN A 183 13.75 -14.88 3.73
N ALA A 184 13.47 -14.21 2.62
CA ALA A 184 14.44 -13.38 1.88
C ALA A 184 15.09 -12.30 2.76
N LEU A 185 14.34 -11.71 3.70
CA LEU A 185 14.90 -10.71 4.62
C LEU A 185 15.84 -11.33 5.66
N SER A 186 15.57 -12.54 6.13
CA SER A 186 16.48 -13.30 7.00
C SER A 186 17.76 -13.64 6.28
N ASP A 187 17.68 -14.03 5.02
CA ASP A 187 18.84 -14.27 4.16
C ASP A 187 19.66 -13.00 3.99
N ALA A 188 19.02 -11.86 3.71
CA ALA A 188 19.71 -10.56 3.63
C ALA A 188 20.49 -10.23 4.90
N ARG A 189 19.92 -10.46 6.09
CA ARG A 189 20.63 -10.32 7.39
C ARG A 189 21.84 -11.24 7.50
N THR A 190 21.71 -12.47 7.00
CA THR A 190 22.79 -13.46 7.05
C THR A 190 24.01 -13.03 6.23
N ARG A 191 23.81 -12.31 5.11
CA ARG A 191 24.90 -11.78 4.27
C ARG A 191 25.80 -10.79 5.02
N CYS A 192 25.26 -10.10 6.01
CA CYS A 192 26.00 -9.12 6.80
C CYS A 192 26.91 -9.74 7.88
N ARG A 193 26.74 -11.01 8.24
CA ARG A 193 27.39 -11.64 9.42
C ARG A 193 28.91 -11.74 9.33
N ALA A 194 29.50 -11.70 8.14
CA ALA A 194 30.93 -11.83 7.95
C ALA A 194 31.73 -10.55 8.30
N PHE A 195 31.03 -9.44 8.54
CA PHE A 195 31.66 -8.14 8.78
C PHE A 195 31.46 -7.68 10.22
N LEU A 196 32.51 -7.08 10.80
CA LEU A 196 32.46 -6.51 12.16
C LEU A 196 31.55 -5.29 12.24
N GLU A 197 31.45 -4.55 11.13
CA GLU A 197 30.44 -3.49 10.95
C GLU A 197 29.72 -3.74 9.63
N SER A 198 28.40 -3.75 9.69
CA SER A 198 27.57 -3.95 8.51
C SER A 198 26.25 -3.21 8.64
N LEU A 199 25.62 -2.91 7.50
CA LEU A 199 24.38 -2.18 7.44
C LEU A 199 23.37 -2.88 6.52
N LEU A 200 22.19 -3.19 7.07
CA LEU A 200 21.03 -3.61 6.29
C LEU A 200 20.06 -2.43 6.16
N VAL A 201 19.90 -1.92 4.96
CA VAL A 201 18.99 -0.82 4.65
C VAL A 201 17.70 -1.37 4.06
N LYS A 202 16.59 -1.02 4.65
CA LYS A 202 15.23 -1.43 4.23
C LYS A 202 14.44 -0.19 3.87
N VAL A 203 13.95 -0.11 2.64
CA VAL A 203 13.27 1.08 2.12
C VAL A 203 12.00 0.68 1.39
N CYS A 204 10.86 1.23 1.78
CA CYS A 204 9.60 0.95 1.09
C CYS A 204 8.52 2.01 1.35
N THR A 205 7.53 2.07 0.46
CA THR A 205 6.19 2.57 0.76
C THR A 205 5.39 1.40 1.33
N PRO A 206 4.74 1.52 2.49
CA PRO A 206 3.90 0.45 3.02
C PRO A 206 2.81 0.08 2.03
N ARG A 207 2.48 -1.21 1.92
CA ARG A 207 1.37 -1.68 1.11
C ARG A 207 0.35 -2.42 1.97
N GLY A 208 -0.93 -2.21 1.65
CA GLY A 208 -2.01 -2.85 2.38
C GLY A 208 -2.11 -2.38 3.84
N THR A 209 -2.29 -3.32 4.74
CA THR A 209 -2.53 -3.09 6.16
C THR A 209 -1.25 -3.21 7.00
N ALA A 210 -1.32 -2.80 8.27
CA ALA A 210 -0.20 -2.93 9.20
C ALA A 210 0.26 -4.39 9.41
N LYS A 211 -0.66 -5.35 9.27
CA LYS A 211 -0.39 -6.79 9.40
C LYS A 211 0.29 -7.35 8.15
N SER A 212 -0.13 -6.91 6.96
CA SER A 212 0.36 -7.42 5.68
C SER A 212 1.67 -6.77 5.23
N SER A 213 2.07 -5.61 5.77
CA SER A 213 3.23 -4.85 5.34
C SER A 213 4.53 -5.28 6.06
N PRO A 214 5.48 -5.96 5.38
CA PRO A 214 6.79 -6.31 5.93
C PRO A 214 7.59 -5.10 6.39
N ILE A 215 7.63 -4.01 5.61
CA ILE A 215 8.38 -2.79 5.97
C ILE A 215 7.84 -2.16 7.24
N TRP A 216 6.53 -2.20 7.45
CA TRP A 216 5.92 -1.65 8.66
C TRP A 216 6.29 -2.46 9.91
N ARG A 217 6.35 -3.78 9.82
CA ARG A 217 6.84 -4.64 10.91
C ARG A 217 8.29 -4.32 11.27
N GLU A 218 9.14 -4.10 10.27
CA GLU A 218 10.54 -3.68 10.46
C GLU A 218 10.62 -2.28 11.10
N PHE A 219 9.76 -1.34 10.69
CA PHE A 219 9.68 -0.03 11.32
C PHE A 219 9.26 -0.11 12.80
N LEU A 220 8.27 -0.94 13.13
CA LEU A 220 7.84 -1.15 14.52
C LEU A 220 8.94 -1.80 15.39
N ALA A 221 9.85 -2.58 14.81
CA ALA A 221 11.01 -3.14 15.49
C ALA A 221 12.16 -2.13 15.65
N SER A 222 12.15 -1.01 14.95
CA SER A 222 13.17 0.03 14.93
C SER A 222 13.01 1.08 16.05
N SER A 223 13.75 2.18 15.96
CA SER A 223 13.61 3.35 16.84
C SER A 223 12.29 4.11 16.67
N GLN A 224 11.51 3.84 15.62
CA GLN A 224 10.20 4.43 15.33
C GLN A 224 10.24 5.97 15.29
N GLY A 225 11.12 6.54 14.50
CA GLY A 225 11.22 7.98 14.29
C GLY A 225 10.14 8.49 13.34
N PHE A 226 9.27 9.35 13.81
CA PHE A 226 8.28 10.04 12.99
C PHE A 226 8.72 11.45 12.68
N ARG A 227 8.56 11.87 11.43
CA ARG A 227 8.85 13.23 11.01
C ARG A 227 7.76 14.21 11.49
N PHE A 228 8.19 15.30 12.12
CA PHE A 228 7.32 16.39 12.54
C PHE A 228 7.73 17.69 11.86
N LEU A 229 6.74 18.50 11.51
CA LEU A 229 6.92 19.90 11.14
C LEU A 229 6.95 20.75 12.43
N ARG A 230 7.75 21.81 12.41
CA ARG A 230 7.83 22.77 13.50
C ARG A 230 6.76 23.84 13.34
N CYS A 231 5.99 24.06 14.37
CA CYS A 231 5.07 25.21 14.41
C CYS A 231 5.86 26.51 14.47
N LEU A 232 5.60 27.44 13.57
CA LEU A 232 6.27 28.76 13.58
C LEU A 232 5.70 29.69 14.65
N GLY A 233 4.48 29.42 15.15
CA GLY A 233 3.87 30.20 16.23
C GLY A 233 4.43 29.85 17.61
N CYS A 234 4.52 28.58 17.99
CA CYS A 234 5.01 28.19 19.33
C CYS A 234 6.41 27.56 19.33
N GLY A 235 7.04 27.36 18.17
CA GLY A 235 8.38 26.79 18.06
C GLY A 235 8.51 25.30 18.33
N GLU A 236 7.41 24.56 18.51
CA GLU A 236 7.40 23.16 18.90
C GLU A 236 7.21 22.20 17.72
N LEU A 237 7.72 20.97 17.83
CA LEU A 237 7.47 19.88 16.89
C LEU A 237 6.13 19.22 17.21
N THR A 238 5.02 19.72 16.66
CA THR A 238 3.67 19.30 17.05
C THR A 238 2.89 18.60 15.96
N MET A 239 3.22 18.85 14.69
CA MET A 239 2.45 18.34 13.56
C MET A 239 3.20 17.20 12.88
N ARG A 240 2.74 15.96 13.10
CA ARG A 240 3.30 14.77 12.43
C ARG A 240 3.04 14.84 10.93
N SER A 241 4.06 14.63 10.11
CA SER A 241 3.96 14.81 8.66
C SER A 241 3.01 13.85 7.94
N CYS A 242 2.65 12.74 8.57
CA CYS A 242 1.66 11.79 8.07
C CYS A 242 0.25 12.03 8.63
N ASP A 243 0.07 12.96 9.57
CA ASP A 243 -1.22 13.26 10.19
C ASP A 243 -1.88 14.47 9.53
N ILE A 244 -2.86 14.18 8.69
CA ILE A 244 -3.63 15.17 7.95
C ILE A 244 -4.85 15.70 8.70
N SER A 245 -5.13 15.22 9.92
CA SER A 245 -6.29 15.65 10.72
C SER A 245 -6.25 17.13 11.08
N ASN A 246 -5.05 17.70 11.13
CA ASN A 246 -4.81 19.10 11.42
C ASN A 246 -4.86 20.01 10.17
N LEU A 247 -5.04 19.44 8.97
CA LEU A 247 -5.25 20.19 7.74
C LEU A 247 -6.72 20.60 7.67
N LYS A 248 -7.01 21.90 7.85
CA LYS A 248 -8.36 22.47 7.85
C LYS A 248 -8.61 23.26 6.58
N PHE A 249 -9.82 23.15 6.04
CA PHE A 249 -10.24 23.86 4.83
C PHE A 249 -11.76 23.96 4.77
N GLU A 250 -12.25 24.96 4.04
CA GLU A 250 -13.67 25.09 3.73
C GLU A 250 -14.06 24.23 2.53
N ARG A 251 -15.33 23.89 2.44
CA ARG A 251 -15.88 23.08 1.34
C ARG A 251 -16.96 23.86 0.62
N THR A 252 -16.99 23.70 -0.70
CA THR A 252 -18.12 24.18 -1.53
C THR A 252 -19.39 23.38 -1.22
N GLU A 253 -20.53 23.79 -1.74
CA GLU A 253 -21.79 23.03 -1.66
C GLU A 253 -21.65 21.62 -2.30
N SER A 254 -20.86 21.50 -3.37
CA SER A 254 -20.49 20.20 -3.97
C SER A 254 -19.48 19.42 -3.12
N GLY A 255 -18.98 20.03 -2.02
CA GLY A 255 -18.08 19.45 -1.05
C GLY A 255 -16.63 19.40 -1.49
N GLU A 256 -16.23 20.14 -2.52
CA GLU A 256 -14.84 20.29 -2.96
C GLU A 256 -14.08 21.27 -2.04
N VAL A 257 -12.74 21.21 -2.10
CA VAL A 257 -11.88 22.13 -1.35
C VAL A 257 -12.00 23.55 -1.91
N VAL A 258 -12.32 24.54 -1.06
CA VAL A 258 -12.28 25.96 -1.48
C VAL A 258 -10.82 26.42 -1.53
N PRO A 259 -10.31 26.85 -2.71
CA PRO A 259 -8.92 27.30 -2.85
C PRO A 259 -8.59 28.47 -1.90
N GLY A 260 -7.38 28.45 -1.31
CA GLY A 260 -6.90 29.50 -0.42
C GLY A 260 -7.39 29.41 1.03
N THR A 261 -8.34 28.54 1.35
CA THR A 261 -8.84 28.37 2.73
C THR A 261 -8.02 27.37 3.54
N LEU A 262 -7.15 26.59 2.89
CA LEU A 262 -6.34 25.57 3.58
C LEU A 262 -5.41 26.17 4.62
N ARG A 263 -5.43 25.56 5.79
CA ARG A 263 -4.52 25.88 6.90
C ARG A 263 -4.11 24.61 7.61
N LEU A 264 -2.82 24.48 7.92
CA LEU A 264 -2.33 23.46 8.84
C LEU A 264 -2.33 24.03 10.25
N VAL A 265 -3.25 23.56 11.09
CA VAL A 265 -3.48 24.13 12.42
C VAL A 265 -2.64 23.40 13.46
N CYS A 266 -1.86 24.14 14.23
CA CYS A 266 -1.07 23.57 15.32
C CYS A 266 -1.98 23.04 16.45
N PRO A 267 -1.90 21.76 16.81
CA PRO A 267 -2.75 21.19 17.87
C PRO A 267 -2.42 21.73 19.28
N LYS A 268 -1.24 22.36 19.46
CA LYS A 268 -0.80 22.90 20.76
C LYS A 268 -1.24 24.35 20.98
N CYS A 269 -1.02 25.22 20.00
CA CYS A 269 -1.25 26.66 20.18
C CYS A 269 -2.36 27.24 19.29
N GLY A 270 -2.96 26.43 18.40
CA GLY A 270 -4.01 26.90 17.50
C GLY A 270 -3.55 27.75 16.31
N HIS A 271 -2.23 28.04 16.18
CA HIS A 271 -1.72 28.83 15.05
C HIS A 271 -2.03 28.13 13.72
N ALA A 272 -2.62 28.87 12.78
CA ALA A 272 -3.08 28.37 11.49
C ALA A 272 -2.09 28.74 10.38
N HIS A 273 -1.25 27.79 9.98
CA HIS A 273 -0.20 27.97 8.98
C HIS A 273 -0.77 28.00 7.56
N ALA A 274 -0.30 28.93 6.74
CA ALA A 274 -0.53 28.92 5.29
C ALA A 274 0.47 27.99 4.59
N GLU A 275 0.13 27.53 3.38
CA GLU A 275 1.02 26.64 2.61
C GLU A 275 2.38 27.29 2.24
N SER A 276 2.44 28.61 2.13
CA SER A 276 3.68 29.36 1.93
C SER A 276 4.69 29.18 3.04
N GLU A 277 4.27 28.83 4.26
CA GLU A 277 5.12 28.60 5.43
C GLU A 277 5.66 27.13 5.46
N LYS A 278 5.14 26.25 4.61
CA LYS A 278 5.46 24.81 4.61
C LYS A 278 6.96 24.52 4.53
N ALA A 279 7.67 25.20 3.63
CA ALA A 279 9.11 24.99 3.44
C ALA A 279 9.89 25.30 4.72
N GLU A 280 9.58 26.41 5.40
CA GLU A 280 10.24 26.80 6.64
C GLU A 280 9.87 25.89 7.81
N MET A 281 8.58 25.51 7.94
CA MET A 281 8.12 24.54 8.93
C MET A 281 8.84 23.19 8.78
N ASN A 282 9.07 22.78 7.53
CA ASN A 282 9.73 21.55 7.20
C ASN A 282 11.25 21.61 7.44
N ARG A 283 11.92 22.72 7.05
CA ARG A 283 13.34 22.96 7.30
C ARG A 283 13.66 22.93 8.80
N ARG A 284 12.83 23.55 9.61
CA ARG A 284 12.93 23.55 11.09
C ARG A 284 12.35 22.30 11.75
N GLY A 285 11.77 21.39 10.95
CA GLY A 285 11.21 20.14 11.44
C GLY A 285 12.28 19.17 11.94
N GLY A 286 11.86 18.03 12.45
CA GLY A 286 12.77 17.00 12.97
C GLY A 286 12.06 15.68 13.20
N TYR A 287 12.83 14.67 13.57
CA TYR A 287 12.30 13.37 13.96
C TYR A 287 12.14 13.26 15.47
N ARG A 288 11.04 12.63 15.90
CA ARG A 288 10.85 12.17 17.28
C ARG A 288 10.74 10.64 17.25
N HIS A 289 11.58 10.00 18.05
CA HIS A 289 11.64 8.54 18.13
C HIS A 289 10.89 8.04 19.35
N ASN A 290 9.99 7.08 19.16
CA ASN A 290 9.26 6.44 20.25
C ASN A 290 10.18 5.50 21.05
N ARG A 291 11.25 4.98 20.41
CA ARG A 291 12.21 4.03 20.97
C ARG A 291 13.64 4.51 20.73
N PRO A 292 14.06 5.62 21.38
CA PRO A 292 15.37 6.25 21.13
C PRO A 292 16.55 5.33 21.47
N GLU A 293 16.38 4.35 22.35
CA GLU A 293 17.39 3.34 22.67
C GLU A 293 17.81 2.47 21.47
N ARG A 294 16.95 2.41 20.43
CA ARG A 294 17.22 1.67 19.19
C ARG A 294 17.99 2.48 18.13
N LEU A 295 18.19 3.78 18.33
CA LEU A 295 18.82 4.65 17.32
C LEU A 295 20.19 4.17 16.87
N LYS A 296 20.99 3.59 17.77
CA LYS A 296 22.33 3.10 17.42
C LYS A 296 22.30 1.82 16.60
N THR A 297 21.40 0.89 16.92
CA THR A 297 21.36 -0.44 16.31
C THR A 297 20.33 -0.58 15.20
N HIS A 298 19.19 0.08 15.33
CA HIS A 298 18.11 0.01 14.35
C HIS A 298 17.36 1.35 14.23
N PRO A 299 18.00 2.40 13.66
CA PRO A 299 17.29 3.64 13.34
C PRO A 299 16.16 3.38 12.33
N GLY A 300 14.99 3.94 12.62
CA GLY A 300 13.83 3.88 11.75
C GLY A 300 13.23 5.25 11.54
N PHE A 301 12.86 5.58 10.31
CA PHE A 301 12.34 6.88 9.92
C PHE A 301 11.07 6.73 9.10
N GLN A 302 10.02 7.43 9.53
CA GLN A 302 8.77 7.53 8.79
C GLN A 302 8.44 9.00 8.52
N PHE A 303 8.04 9.31 7.30
CA PHE A 303 7.60 10.64 6.89
C PHE A 303 6.36 10.54 5.97
N GLY A 304 5.54 11.57 5.97
CA GLY A 304 4.33 11.70 5.16
C GLY A 304 4.40 12.90 4.22
N ALA A 305 3.41 13.02 3.33
CA ALA A 305 3.38 14.03 2.27
C ALA A 305 3.34 15.48 2.75
N LEU A 306 2.91 15.74 3.99
CA LEU A 306 2.98 17.10 4.55
C LEU A 306 4.42 17.62 4.65
N ALA A 307 5.44 16.72 4.71
CA ALA A 307 6.85 17.08 4.69
C ALA A 307 7.43 17.29 3.29
N SER A 308 6.64 17.16 2.24
CA SER A 308 7.10 17.32 0.84
C SER A 308 6.95 18.76 0.38
N ASN A 309 7.99 19.32 -0.22
CA ASN A 309 7.93 20.61 -0.89
C ASN A 309 7.61 20.49 -2.40
N PHE A 310 7.37 19.28 -2.92
CA PHE A 310 6.98 19.07 -4.31
C PHE A 310 5.58 19.62 -4.59
N PRO A 311 5.38 20.39 -5.69
CA PRO A 311 4.06 20.92 -6.05
C PRO A 311 2.97 19.86 -6.26
N ALA A 312 3.38 18.64 -6.65
CA ALA A 312 2.47 17.49 -6.79
C ALA A 312 1.88 17.03 -5.44
N LEU A 313 2.51 17.39 -4.31
CA LEU A 313 2.08 17.09 -2.96
C LEU A 313 1.79 18.38 -2.17
N SER A 314 1.21 19.40 -2.84
CA SER A 314 0.68 20.57 -2.15
C SER A 314 -0.40 20.17 -1.15
N TRP A 315 -0.60 20.97 -0.10
CA TRP A 315 -1.64 20.69 0.88
C TRP A 315 -3.03 20.62 0.25
N GLN A 316 -3.28 21.44 -0.78
CA GLN A 316 -4.53 21.38 -1.54
C GLN A 316 -4.71 20.01 -2.19
N LYS A 317 -3.70 19.50 -2.93
CA LYS A 317 -3.78 18.18 -3.57
C LYS A 317 -3.91 17.03 -2.56
N ILE A 318 -3.27 17.16 -1.39
CA ILE A 318 -3.43 16.20 -0.29
C ILE A 318 -4.88 16.20 0.23
N ALA A 319 -5.48 17.39 0.43
CA ALA A 319 -6.87 17.52 0.86
C ALA A 319 -7.87 16.98 -0.18
N GLU A 320 -7.65 17.28 -1.46
CA GLU A 320 -8.45 16.75 -2.57
C GLU A 320 -8.37 15.22 -2.64
N ALA A 321 -7.16 14.65 -2.51
CA ALA A 321 -6.97 13.20 -2.49
C ALA A 321 -7.67 12.55 -1.28
N GLN A 322 -7.61 13.17 -0.11
CA GLN A 322 -8.33 12.72 1.08
C GLN A 322 -9.85 12.69 0.86
N LEU A 323 -10.39 13.77 0.29
CA LEU A 323 -11.83 13.85 0.00
C LEU A 323 -12.25 12.81 -1.04
N LYS A 324 -11.44 12.63 -2.08
CA LYS A 324 -11.70 11.61 -3.11
C LYS A 324 -11.74 10.21 -2.50
N ALA A 325 -10.72 9.83 -1.72
CA ALA A 325 -10.66 8.53 -1.06
C ALA A 325 -11.86 8.31 -0.12
N GLY A 326 -12.20 9.31 0.71
CA GLY A 326 -13.32 9.21 1.65
C GLY A 326 -14.71 9.16 1.01
N ARG A 327 -14.84 9.57 -0.27
CA ARG A 327 -16.12 9.59 -0.99
C ARG A 327 -16.32 8.46 -1.98
N SER A 328 -15.26 7.75 -2.33
CA SER A 328 -15.32 6.72 -3.38
C SER A 328 -16.20 5.53 -2.99
N GLY A 329 -16.34 5.23 -1.70
CA GLY A 329 -16.96 4.00 -1.23
C GLY A 329 -16.12 2.74 -1.52
N ILE A 330 -14.88 2.91 -1.98
CA ILE A 330 -13.94 1.85 -2.34
C ILE A 330 -12.81 1.83 -1.32
N VAL A 331 -12.66 0.71 -0.60
CA VAL A 331 -11.61 0.58 0.42
C VAL A 331 -10.21 0.73 -0.17
N GLN A 332 -10.00 0.29 -1.41
CA GLN A 332 -8.70 0.41 -2.08
C GLN A 332 -8.25 1.87 -2.24
N ASP A 333 -9.17 2.80 -2.54
CA ASP A 333 -8.84 4.22 -2.62
C ASP A 333 -8.35 4.77 -1.27
N GLN A 334 -8.92 4.27 -0.16
CA GLN A 334 -8.46 4.66 1.18
C GLN A 334 -7.11 4.01 1.52
N ILE A 335 -6.91 2.75 1.17
CA ILE A 335 -5.62 2.05 1.31
C ILE A 335 -4.54 2.80 0.52
N ASP A 336 -4.82 3.13 -0.74
CA ASP A 336 -3.89 3.85 -1.60
C ASP A 336 -3.56 5.24 -1.05
N PHE A 337 -4.55 5.96 -0.52
CA PHE A 337 -4.33 7.24 0.13
C PHE A 337 -3.40 7.13 1.35
N ASP A 338 -3.66 6.18 2.25
CA ASP A 338 -2.84 5.98 3.44
C ASP A 338 -1.42 5.55 3.07
N ASN A 339 -1.26 4.64 2.13
CA ASN A 339 0.04 4.13 1.70
C ASN A 339 0.83 5.20 0.92
N THR A 340 0.22 5.87 -0.07
CA THR A 340 0.95 6.71 -1.04
C THR A 340 1.04 8.19 -0.65
N ILE A 341 0.17 8.67 0.25
CA ILE A 341 0.16 10.07 0.72
C ILE A 341 0.64 10.17 2.17
N ARG A 342 0.13 9.33 3.06
CA ARG A 342 0.53 9.35 4.46
C ARG A 342 1.81 8.55 4.72
N GLY A 343 2.16 7.61 3.84
CA GLY A 343 3.29 6.69 4.05
C GLY A 343 3.06 5.77 5.26
N LEU A 344 1.81 5.40 5.47
CA LEU A 344 1.36 4.52 6.55
C LEU A 344 0.65 3.30 5.94
N PRO A 345 0.71 2.13 6.56
CA PRO A 345 -0.22 1.07 6.23
C PRO A 345 -1.65 1.53 6.52
N PHE A 346 -2.60 0.98 5.79
CA PHE A 346 -4.01 1.22 6.08
C PHE A 346 -4.36 0.62 7.44
N GLU A 347 -4.91 1.44 8.31
CA GLU A 347 -5.52 1.02 9.55
C GLU A 347 -7.03 1.28 9.46
N PRO A 348 -7.82 0.21 9.40
CA PRO A 348 -9.27 0.34 9.47
C PRO A 348 -9.66 1.07 10.77
N ARG A 349 -10.53 2.06 10.66
CA ARG A 349 -11.03 2.78 11.84
C ARG A 349 -11.77 1.80 12.74
N LYS A 350 -11.66 2.00 14.07
CA LYS A 350 -12.52 1.31 15.03
C LYS A 350 -13.97 1.46 14.62
N LEU A 351 -14.67 0.33 14.58
CA LEU A 351 -16.09 0.30 14.33
C LEU A 351 -16.81 0.53 15.66
N ASP A 352 -17.17 1.77 15.93
CA ASP A 352 -17.96 2.12 17.10
C ASP A 352 -19.46 1.83 16.89
N ASP A 353 -19.85 1.38 15.67
CA ASP A 353 -21.24 1.11 15.32
C ASP A 353 -21.69 -0.27 15.78
N THR A 354 -22.79 -0.31 16.50
CA THR A 354 -23.55 -1.55 16.71
C THR A 354 -24.18 -2.03 15.39
N ALA A 355 -24.50 -3.31 15.29
CA ALA A 355 -25.23 -3.87 14.14
C ALA A 355 -26.52 -3.08 13.84
N ASP A 356 -27.24 -2.65 14.86
CA ASP A 356 -28.45 -1.84 14.73
C ASP A 356 -28.20 -0.45 14.14
N ALA A 357 -27.12 0.22 14.57
CA ALA A 357 -26.75 1.53 14.05
C ALA A 357 -26.29 1.43 12.58
N MET A 358 -25.57 0.37 12.24
CA MET A 358 -25.19 0.05 10.87
C MET A 358 -26.42 -0.18 9.99
N LEU A 359 -27.33 -1.06 10.40
CA LEU A 359 -28.55 -1.35 9.64
C LEU A 359 -29.42 -0.11 9.44
N LYS A 360 -29.64 0.71 10.47
CA LYS A 360 -30.37 1.98 10.35
C LYS A 360 -29.74 2.94 9.35
N ARG A 361 -28.42 3.00 9.29
CA ARG A 361 -27.71 3.84 8.32
C ARG A 361 -27.92 3.38 6.88
N HIS A 362 -28.00 2.08 6.65
CA HIS A 362 -28.17 1.46 5.34
C HIS A 362 -29.63 1.29 4.93
N ALA A 363 -30.58 1.45 5.87
CA ALA A 363 -32.02 1.21 5.65
C ALA A 363 -32.61 2.29 4.72
N VAL A 364 -32.70 1.95 3.44
CA VAL A 364 -33.34 2.77 2.40
C VAL A 364 -34.05 1.81 1.43
N PRO A 365 -35.35 2.01 1.15
CA PRO A 365 -36.03 1.20 0.16
C PRO A 365 -35.43 1.39 -1.23
N PRO A 366 -35.53 0.38 -2.11
CA PRO A 366 -35.12 0.54 -3.51
C PRO A 366 -35.83 1.74 -4.16
N PRO A 367 -35.14 2.48 -5.06
CA PRO A 367 -35.77 3.55 -5.83
C PRO A 367 -36.78 2.98 -6.82
N PRO A 368 -37.53 3.82 -7.58
CA PRO A 368 -38.43 3.33 -8.63
C PRO A 368 -37.75 2.34 -9.59
N GLU A 369 -38.51 1.39 -10.12
CA GLU A 369 -38.02 0.32 -11.00
C GLU A 369 -37.18 0.85 -12.17
N SER A 370 -37.54 2.01 -12.72
CA SER A 370 -36.84 2.65 -13.84
C SER A 370 -35.43 3.16 -13.51
N GLU A 371 -35.12 3.33 -12.23
CA GLU A 371 -33.79 3.78 -11.77
C GLU A 371 -32.84 2.61 -11.52
N ILE A 372 -33.33 1.37 -11.38
CA ILE A 372 -32.49 0.17 -11.27
C ILE A 372 -32.08 -0.28 -12.67
N LEU A 373 -30.83 -0.01 -13.03
CA LEU A 373 -30.28 -0.28 -14.36
C LEU A 373 -29.91 -1.74 -14.57
N TYR A 374 -29.35 -2.38 -13.55
CA TYR A 374 -28.85 -3.76 -13.61
C TYR A 374 -29.21 -4.53 -12.35
N ARG A 375 -29.36 -5.85 -12.45
CA ARG A 375 -29.72 -6.74 -11.35
C ARG A 375 -28.77 -7.92 -11.32
N PHE A 376 -28.23 -8.22 -10.16
CA PHE A 376 -27.18 -9.22 -9.96
C PHE A 376 -27.60 -10.24 -8.93
N LEU A 377 -27.37 -11.52 -9.23
CA LEU A 377 -27.53 -12.64 -8.30
C LEU A 377 -26.17 -13.07 -7.77
N SER A 378 -26.08 -13.34 -6.47
CA SER A 378 -24.94 -14.00 -5.85
C SER A 378 -25.41 -15.20 -5.04
N VAL A 379 -24.70 -16.32 -5.15
CA VAL A 379 -25.11 -17.60 -4.55
C VAL A 379 -23.94 -18.21 -3.79
N ASP A 380 -24.16 -18.49 -2.51
CA ASP A 380 -23.26 -19.28 -1.67
C ASP A 380 -23.73 -20.74 -1.63
N THR A 381 -22.85 -21.66 -2.03
CA THR A 381 -23.13 -23.09 -2.18
C THR A 381 -22.75 -23.82 -0.90
N GLN A 382 -23.74 -24.51 -0.30
CA GLN A 382 -23.56 -25.37 0.86
C GLN A 382 -23.83 -26.84 0.48
N ASP A 383 -23.47 -27.76 1.35
CA ASP A 383 -23.62 -29.21 1.09
C ASP A 383 -25.07 -29.59 0.77
N ASN A 384 -26.04 -28.96 1.43
CA ASN A 384 -27.46 -29.33 1.34
C ASN A 384 -28.36 -28.22 0.77
N CYS A 385 -27.84 -27.03 0.49
CA CYS A 385 -28.66 -25.91 0.03
C CYS A 385 -27.81 -24.83 -0.63
N PHE A 386 -28.49 -23.83 -1.18
CA PHE A 386 -27.91 -22.60 -1.73
C PHE A 386 -28.54 -21.41 -1.01
N PHE A 387 -27.70 -20.51 -0.50
CA PHE A 387 -28.15 -19.19 -0.09
C PHE A 387 -27.95 -18.23 -1.24
N TRP A 388 -28.91 -17.34 -1.47
CA TRP A 388 -28.78 -16.40 -2.58
C TRP A 388 -29.28 -15.00 -2.22
N VAL A 389 -28.70 -14.01 -2.87
CA VAL A 389 -28.99 -12.58 -2.73
C VAL A 389 -29.10 -11.96 -4.10
N VAL A 390 -30.11 -11.09 -4.30
CA VAL A 390 -30.26 -10.27 -5.49
C VAL A 390 -30.14 -8.80 -5.13
N ARG A 391 -29.26 -8.09 -5.85
CA ARG A 391 -29.10 -6.65 -5.73
C ARG A 391 -29.35 -5.92 -7.03
N GLY A 392 -29.99 -4.76 -6.92
CA GLY A 392 -30.15 -3.81 -8.02
C GLY A 392 -29.08 -2.72 -7.97
N LEU A 393 -28.65 -2.23 -9.13
CA LEU A 393 -27.64 -1.19 -9.30
C LEU A 393 -28.24 0.02 -9.99
N ASP A 394 -28.05 1.22 -9.41
CA ASP A 394 -28.43 2.51 -10.01
C ASP A 394 -27.30 3.17 -10.83
N ALA A 395 -27.58 4.34 -11.44
CA ALA A 395 -26.61 5.11 -12.21
C ALA A 395 -25.46 5.71 -11.37
N ALA A 396 -25.68 5.92 -10.07
CA ALA A 396 -24.67 6.40 -9.13
C ALA A 396 -23.80 5.27 -8.56
N ARG A 397 -24.02 4.03 -9.03
CA ARG A 397 -23.39 2.79 -8.55
C ARG A 397 -23.78 2.43 -7.11
N ASN A 398 -24.88 2.93 -6.61
CA ASN A 398 -25.44 2.41 -5.37
C ASN A 398 -26.11 1.07 -5.62
N THR A 399 -26.05 0.19 -4.65
CA THR A 399 -26.72 -1.11 -4.72
C THR A 399 -27.80 -1.23 -3.67
N TYR A 400 -28.88 -1.87 -4.04
CA TYR A 400 -30.07 -2.07 -3.21
C TYR A 400 -30.39 -3.55 -3.11
N LEU A 401 -30.54 -4.08 -1.90
CA LEU A 401 -31.05 -5.43 -1.72
C LEU A 401 -32.48 -5.51 -2.23
N LEU A 402 -32.73 -6.35 -3.25
CA LEU A 402 -34.03 -6.57 -3.85
C LEU A 402 -34.71 -7.83 -3.32
N ALA A 403 -33.93 -8.88 -3.10
CA ALA A 403 -34.39 -10.15 -2.57
C ALA A 403 -33.25 -10.96 -1.96
N SER A 404 -33.58 -11.86 -1.05
CA SER A 404 -32.69 -12.90 -0.53
C SER A 404 -33.50 -14.16 -0.27
N GLY A 405 -32.86 -15.31 -0.34
CA GLY A 405 -33.55 -16.56 -0.11
C GLY A 405 -32.62 -17.76 0.02
N LYS A 406 -33.23 -18.92 0.23
CA LYS A 406 -32.58 -20.21 0.31
C LYS A 406 -33.26 -21.16 -0.68
N ALA A 407 -32.47 -21.93 -1.43
CA ALA A 407 -32.92 -23.00 -2.31
C ALA A 407 -32.33 -24.34 -1.83
N GLU A 408 -33.10 -25.39 -1.78
CA GLU A 408 -32.61 -26.71 -1.37
C GLU A 408 -32.11 -27.51 -2.58
N THR A 409 -32.58 -27.16 -3.77
CA THR A 409 -32.26 -27.84 -5.02
C THR A 409 -31.81 -26.86 -6.10
N THR A 410 -31.12 -27.37 -7.14
CA THR A 410 -30.81 -26.60 -8.33
C THR A 410 -32.05 -26.20 -9.13
N ALA A 411 -33.16 -26.93 -9.00
CA ALA A 411 -34.43 -26.56 -9.62
C ALA A 411 -35.00 -25.27 -8.98
N GLU A 412 -35.05 -25.19 -7.64
CA GLU A 412 -35.46 -24.00 -6.93
C GLU A 412 -34.51 -22.80 -7.17
N LEU A 413 -33.21 -23.09 -7.30
CA LEU A 413 -32.22 -22.07 -7.68
C LEU A 413 -32.45 -21.57 -9.13
N ALA A 414 -32.90 -22.44 -10.04
CA ALA A 414 -33.30 -22.06 -11.38
C ALA A 414 -34.50 -21.11 -11.40
N GLU A 415 -35.49 -21.35 -10.54
CA GLU A 415 -36.62 -20.43 -10.37
C GLU A 415 -36.14 -19.05 -9.90
N ALA A 416 -35.19 -18.99 -8.96
CA ALA A 416 -34.60 -17.73 -8.52
C ALA A 416 -33.79 -17.04 -9.64
N TRP A 417 -33.14 -17.78 -10.53
CA TRP A 417 -32.44 -17.21 -11.69
C TRP A 417 -33.40 -16.65 -12.74
N GLU A 418 -34.54 -17.29 -12.97
CA GLU A 418 -35.52 -16.94 -14.00
C GLU A 418 -36.53 -15.88 -13.53
N ALA A 419 -36.60 -15.64 -12.23
CA ALA A 419 -37.53 -14.66 -11.64
C ALA A 419 -37.20 -13.22 -12.04
N GLN A 420 -38.23 -12.38 -11.99
CA GLN A 420 -38.08 -10.93 -12.13
C GLN A 420 -37.97 -10.26 -10.76
N TYR A 421 -37.03 -9.36 -10.66
CA TYR A 421 -36.79 -8.61 -9.43
C TYR A 421 -36.95 -7.12 -9.70
N HIS A 422 -37.83 -6.48 -8.91
CA HIS A 422 -38.07 -5.05 -9.02
C HIS A 422 -38.23 -4.60 -10.48
N GLY A 423 -39.20 -5.25 -11.17
CA GLY A 423 -39.58 -4.93 -12.55
C GLY A 423 -38.63 -5.37 -13.68
N GLY A 424 -37.64 -6.23 -13.41
CA GLY A 424 -36.77 -6.69 -14.47
C GLY A 424 -36.03 -8.01 -14.19
N PRO A 425 -35.48 -8.64 -15.23
CA PRO A 425 -34.72 -9.88 -15.10
C PRO A 425 -33.33 -9.63 -14.54
N LEU A 426 -32.65 -10.69 -14.15
CA LEU A 426 -31.24 -10.67 -13.79
C LEU A 426 -30.38 -10.30 -15.00
N THR A 427 -29.34 -9.50 -14.75
CA THR A 427 -28.34 -9.12 -15.73
C THR A 427 -27.19 -10.12 -15.75
N MET A 428 -26.70 -10.47 -14.55
CA MET A 428 -25.59 -11.39 -14.34
C MET A 428 -25.69 -12.05 -12.98
N GLY A 429 -24.94 -13.14 -12.79
CA GLY A 429 -24.83 -13.80 -11.51
C GLY A 429 -23.45 -14.37 -11.24
N ILE A 430 -23.20 -14.68 -9.97
CA ILE A 430 -21.99 -15.36 -9.49
C ILE A 430 -22.40 -16.44 -8.47
N ILE A 431 -21.79 -17.62 -8.59
CA ILE A 431 -22.08 -18.77 -7.72
C ILE A 431 -20.76 -19.39 -7.23
N ASP A 432 -20.68 -19.67 -5.93
CA ASP A 432 -19.52 -20.34 -5.36
C ASP A 432 -19.42 -21.79 -5.83
N GLU A 433 -18.27 -22.15 -6.40
CA GLU A 433 -17.96 -23.54 -6.80
C GLU A 433 -17.12 -24.28 -5.75
N GLY A 434 -17.04 -23.74 -4.53
CA GLY A 434 -16.30 -24.38 -3.44
C GLY A 434 -16.92 -25.72 -3.01
N GLY A 435 -16.09 -26.60 -2.42
CA GLY A 435 -16.55 -27.83 -1.80
C GLY A 435 -16.90 -28.96 -2.78
N HIS A 436 -17.79 -29.86 -2.34
CA HIS A 436 -18.09 -31.13 -3.02
C HIS A 436 -19.03 -30.99 -4.22
N ARG A 437 -19.75 -29.89 -4.35
CA ARG A 437 -20.75 -29.65 -5.41
C ARG A 437 -20.20 -28.90 -6.63
N ALA A 438 -18.88 -28.75 -6.76
CA ALA A 438 -18.26 -27.96 -7.84
C ALA A 438 -18.69 -28.37 -9.25
N ALA A 439 -18.83 -29.69 -9.52
CA ALA A 439 -19.25 -30.18 -10.82
C ALA A 439 -20.72 -29.80 -11.12
N GLU A 440 -21.62 -29.96 -10.17
CA GLU A 440 -23.04 -29.60 -10.28
C GLU A 440 -23.22 -28.09 -10.51
N VAL A 441 -22.46 -27.28 -9.76
CA VAL A 441 -22.47 -25.83 -9.89
C VAL A 441 -21.99 -25.37 -11.27
N ARG A 442 -20.93 -25.98 -11.82
CA ARG A 442 -20.44 -25.67 -13.17
C ARG A 442 -21.45 -26.02 -14.23
N GLU A 443 -22.04 -27.23 -14.18
CA GLU A 443 -23.09 -27.65 -15.10
C GLU A 443 -24.30 -26.71 -15.04
N PHE A 444 -24.70 -26.28 -13.83
CA PHE A 444 -25.75 -25.30 -13.63
C PHE A 444 -25.42 -23.95 -14.27
N ALA A 445 -24.19 -23.47 -14.12
CA ALA A 445 -23.75 -22.19 -14.66
C ALA A 445 -23.56 -22.23 -16.19
N GLU A 446 -23.04 -23.32 -16.76
CA GLU A 446 -22.81 -23.48 -18.20
C GLU A 446 -24.10 -23.36 -19.02
N THR A 447 -25.24 -23.76 -18.44
CA THR A 447 -26.55 -23.67 -19.10
C THR A 447 -27.21 -22.28 -18.97
N ARG A 448 -26.57 -21.34 -18.27
CA ARG A 448 -27.13 -20.00 -17.95
C ARG A 448 -26.19 -18.88 -18.34
N PRO A 449 -26.33 -18.31 -19.57
CA PRO A 449 -25.48 -17.21 -20.02
C PRO A 449 -25.53 -16.04 -19.05
N GLY A 450 -24.35 -15.56 -18.62
CA GLY A 450 -24.23 -14.47 -17.64
C GLY A 450 -24.10 -14.92 -16.18
N LEU A 451 -24.18 -16.24 -15.90
CA LEU A 451 -23.84 -16.80 -14.60
C LEU A 451 -22.39 -17.27 -14.61
N PHE A 452 -21.59 -16.75 -13.69
CA PHE A 452 -20.17 -17.06 -13.51
C PHE A 452 -19.95 -17.90 -12.27
N THR A 453 -18.96 -18.80 -12.29
CA THR A 453 -18.54 -19.49 -11.07
C THR A 453 -17.46 -18.71 -10.36
N TYR A 454 -17.35 -18.88 -9.05
CA TYR A 454 -16.40 -18.20 -8.18
C TYR A 454 -15.59 -19.20 -7.37
N LYS A 455 -14.31 -18.85 -7.15
CA LYS A 455 -13.45 -19.55 -6.20
C LYS A 455 -12.51 -18.58 -5.50
N GLY A 456 -12.49 -18.63 -4.19
CA GLY A 456 -11.55 -17.87 -3.38
C GLY A 456 -10.10 -18.33 -3.60
N ASN A 457 -9.19 -17.38 -3.86
CA ASN A 457 -7.75 -17.64 -3.98
C ASN A 457 -6.95 -16.50 -3.31
N PRO A 458 -6.48 -16.70 -2.06
CA PRO A 458 -5.76 -15.67 -1.32
C PRO A 458 -4.36 -15.34 -1.88
N ARG A 459 -3.86 -16.16 -2.83
CA ARG A 459 -2.50 -16.02 -3.38
C ARG A 459 -2.46 -15.27 -4.72
N ILE A 460 -3.60 -14.81 -5.27
CA ILE A 460 -3.58 -14.03 -6.51
C ILE A 460 -3.02 -12.63 -6.27
N GLY A 461 -2.15 -12.16 -7.17
CA GLY A 461 -1.55 -10.82 -7.10
C GLY A 461 -2.47 -9.66 -7.52
N LYS A 462 -3.75 -9.94 -7.79
CA LYS A 462 -4.82 -8.98 -8.12
C LYS A 462 -6.02 -9.21 -7.23
N ASN A 463 -6.95 -8.27 -7.18
CA ASN A 463 -8.19 -8.47 -6.42
C ASN A 463 -9.01 -9.63 -7.01
N TRP A 464 -9.09 -9.70 -8.34
CA TRP A 464 -9.73 -10.79 -9.07
C TRP A 464 -9.07 -11.05 -10.44
N LYS A 465 -9.31 -12.22 -11.04
CA LYS A 465 -8.98 -12.56 -12.42
C LYS A 465 -9.91 -13.64 -12.95
N LEU A 466 -10.09 -13.70 -14.27
CA LEU A 466 -10.67 -14.88 -14.91
C LEU A 466 -9.66 -16.03 -14.93
N SER A 467 -10.13 -17.25 -14.73
CA SER A 467 -9.31 -18.45 -14.92
C SER A 467 -8.96 -18.61 -16.39
N GLU A 468 -7.72 -18.98 -16.67
CA GLU A 468 -7.26 -19.34 -18.01
C GLU A 468 -7.60 -20.79 -18.38
N GLU A 469 -7.85 -21.61 -17.36
CA GLU A 469 -8.09 -23.05 -17.49
C GLU A 469 -9.58 -23.40 -17.54
N ILE A 470 -10.41 -22.67 -16.79
CA ILE A 470 -11.85 -22.95 -16.64
C ILE A 470 -12.63 -21.74 -17.14
N SER A 471 -13.42 -21.94 -18.19
CA SER A 471 -14.28 -20.89 -18.74
C SER A 471 -15.34 -20.46 -17.74
N GLY A 472 -15.54 -19.14 -17.60
CA GLY A 472 -16.55 -18.58 -16.69
C GLY A 472 -16.17 -18.60 -15.20
N LEU A 473 -14.97 -19.07 -14.82
CA LEU A 473 -14.53 -19.07 -13.42
C LEU A 473 -13.81 -17.76 -13.08
N ILE A 474 -14.29 -17.07 -12.05
CA ILE A 474 -13.67 -15.89 -11.46
C ILE A 474 -12.91 -16.32 -10.19
N LEU A 475 -11.61 -16.10 -10.20
CA LEU A 475 -10.74 -16.25 -9.02
C LEU A 475 -10.61 -14.90 -8.34
N ALA A 476 -10.86 -14.82 -7.04
CA ALA A 476 -10.73 -13.56 -6.31
C ALA A 476 -10.05 -13.74 -4.95
N ASN A 477 -9.43 -12.65 -4.45
CA ASN A 477 -8.84 -12.61 -3.12
C ASN A 477 -9.94 -12.39 -2.06
N PRO A 478 -10.30 -13.41 -1.26
CA PRO A 478 -11.40 -13.31 -0.33
C PRO A 478 -11.15 -12.29 0.79
N ALA A 479 -9.91 -12.09 1.21
CA ALA A 479 -9.57 -11.12 2.26
C ALA A 479 -9.78 -9.67 1.79
N HIS A 480 -9.50 -9.36 0.51
CA HIS A 480 -9.75 -8.04 -0.06
C HIS A 480 -11.26 -7.71 -0.03
N TYR A 481 -12.10 -8.62 -0.50
CA TYR A 481 -13.55 -8.38 -0.59
C TYR A 481 -14.25 -8.45 0.76
N HIS A 482 -13.72 -9.22 1.71
CA HIS A 482 -14.14 -9.16 3.11
C HIS A 482 -13.90 -7.75 3.69
N LEU A 483 -12.70 -7.21 3.51
CA LEU A 483 -12.36 -5.87 3.97
C LEU A 483 -13.22 -4.79 3.27
N GLN A 484 -13.47 -4.93 1.96
CA GLN A 484 -14.34 -4.04 1.19
C GLN A 484 -15.77 -4.04 1.72
N LEU A 485 -16.34 -5.22 2.00
CA LEU A 485 -17.70 -5.32 2.53
C LEU A 485 -17.80 -4.69 3.93
N LEU A 486 -16.87 -5.01 4.83
CA LEU A 486 -16.82 -4.38 6.16
C LEU A 486 -16.69 -2.85 6.05
N TYR A 487 -15.86 -2.36 5.13
CA TYR A 487 -15.73 -0.92 4.88
C TYR A 487 -17.06 -0.29 4.44
N LEU A 488 -17.76 -0.91 3.49
CA LEU A 488 -19.06 -0.43 3.01
C LEU A 488 -20.10 -0.43 4.12
N LEU A 489 -20.19 -1.50 4.89
CA LEU A 489 -21.20 -1.65 5.94
C LEU A 489 -20.96 -0.71 7.12
N TYR A 490 -19.73 -0.52 7.55
CA TYR A 490 -19.44 0.14 8.82
C TYR A 490 -18.73 1.49 8.71
N VAL A 491 -17.98 1.75 7.64
CA VAL A 491 -17.13 2.93 7.51
C VAL A 491 -17.62 3.94 6.49
N ALA A 492 -18.17 3.48 5.35
CA ALA A 492 -18.61 4.35 4.28
C ALA A 492 -19.77 5.26 4.72
N MET A 493 -19.61 6.58 4.50
CA MET A 493 -20.58 7.61 4.89
C MET A 493 -21.25 8.29 3.70
N ASN A 494 -20.74 8.07 2.49
CA ASN A 494 -21.25 8.75 1.30
C ASN A 494 -22.40 7.98 0.66
N ARG A 495 -23.61 8.32 1.02
CA ARG A 495 -24.84 7.72 0.48
C ARG A 495 -25.13 8.06 -0.99
N GLY A 496 -24.35 8.95 -1.60
CA GLY A 496 -24.62 9.43 -2.96
C GLY A 496 -23.99 8.59 -4.07
N LYS A 497 -23.02 7.74 -3.76
CA LYS A 497 -22.29 6.94 -4.75
C LYS A 497 -21.62 5.71 -4.14
N ASN A 498 -21.72 4.57 -4.83
CA ASN A 498 -21.14 3.30 -4.42
C ASN A 498 -21.58 2.87 -3.01
N PHE A 499 -22.82 3.12 -2.62
CA PHE A 499 -23.32 2.78 -1.29
C PHE A 499 -24.12 1.47 -1.30
N TRP A 500 -24.17 0.80 -0.14
CA TRP A 500 -24.74 -0.53 0.02
C TRP A 500 -26.05 -0.45 0.82
N PHE A 501 -27.19 -0.30 0.14
CA PHE A 501 -28.50 -0.13 0.77
C PHE A 501 -29.21 -1.45 1.03
N VAL A 502 -29.99 -1.49 2.10
CA VAL A 502 -30.90 -2.59 2.45
C VAL A 502 -32.30 -2.03 2.71
N PRO A 503 -33.38 -2.78 2.49
CA PRO A 503 -34.71 -2.32 2.84
C PRO A 503 -34.84 -2.13 4.37
N PRO A 504 -35.78 -1.29 4.83
CA PRO A 504 -36.02 -1.08 6.27
C PRO A 504 -36.43 -2.34 7.04
N GLU A 505 -37.12 -3.26 6.37
CA GLU A 505 -37.51 -4.55 6.91
C GLU A 505 -36.70 -5.65 6.24
N LEU A 506 -36.01 -6.46 7.06
CA LEU A 506 -35.14 -7.54 6.63
C LEU A 506 -35.55 -8.85 7.34
N PRO A 507 -35.41 -10.01 6.67
CA PRO A 507 -35.51 -11.30 7.32
C PRO A 507 -34.51 -11.42 8.49
N ALA A 508 -34.95 -11.98 9.60
CA ALA A 508 -34.11 -12.06 10.80
C ALA A 508 -32.86 -12.92 10.60
N ASP A 509 -32.94 -13.98 9.80
CA ASP A 509 -31.80 -14.83 9.44
C ASP A 509 -30.80 -14.12 8.55
N TYR A 510 -31.26 -13.28 7.60
CA TYR A 510 -30.38 -12.45 6.78
C TYR A 510 -29.59 -11.46 7.66
N VAL A 511 -30.28 -10.77 8.58
CA VAL A 511 -29.64 -9.84 9.51
C VAL A 511 -28.61 -10.55 10.38
N ALA A 512 -28.97 -11.70 10.95
CA ALA A 512 -28.07 -12.48 11.80
C ALA A 512 -26.79 -12.88 11.08
N GLN A 513 -26.90 -13.33 9.82
CA GLN A 513 -25.76 -13.75 9.01
C GLN A 513 -24.95 -12.56 8.49
N LEU A 514 -25.58 -11.47 8.04
CA LEU A 514 -24.88 -10.26 7.60
C LEU A 514 -24.04 -9.64 8.72
N THR A 515 -24.48 -9.75 9.97
CA THR A 515 -23.81 -9.20 11.16
C THR A 515 -23.08 -10.26 11.99
N SER A 516 -22.85 -11.45 11.44
CA SER A 516 -22.19 -12.58 12.12
C SER A 516 -20.72 -12.33 12.40
N TRP A 517 -20.04 -11.55 11.55
CA TRP A 517 -18.65 -11.19 11.71
C TRP A 517 -18.48 -10.14 12.81
N LYS A 518 -17.79 -10.52 13.88
CA LYS A 518 -17.58 -9.70 15.08
C LYS A 518 -16.09 -9.44 15.30
N PRO A 519 -15.71 -8.28 15.87
CA PRO A 519 -14.34 -8.05 16.27
C PRO A 519 -13.85 -9.17 17.18
N ALA A 520 -12.73 -9.81 16.83
CA ALA A 520 -12.08 -10.73 17.74
C ALA A 520 -11.49 -9.96 18.92
N PRO A 521 -11.56 -10.49 20.15
CA PRO A 521 -10.89 -9.88 21.29
C PRO A 521 -9.38 -9.88 21.05
N THR A 522 -8.79 -8.73 20.80
CA THR A 522 -7.34 -8.58 20.56
C THR A 522 -6.69 -7.74 21.64
N LYS A 523 -5.48 -8.14 22.02
CA LYS A 523 -4.65 -7.38 22.95
C LYS A 523 -4.17 -6.02 22.36
N ASP A 524 -4.29 -5.81 21.05
CA ASP A 524 -3.66 -4.71 20.31
C ASP A 524 -4.64 -3.69 19.70
N GLY A 525 -5.95 -3.82 19.86
CA GLY A 525 -6.97 -2.86 19.40
C GLY A 525 -7.13 -2.74 17.88
N ARG A 526 -6.72 -3.72 17.09
CA ARG A 526 -6.80 -3.77 15.62
C ARG A 526 -8.05 -4.53 15.18
N GLU A 527 -9.17 -3.83 15.03
CA GLU A 527 -10.48 -4.47 14.94
C GLU A 527 -10.87 -5.02 13.56
N LEU A 528 -10.55 -4.36 12.44
CA LEU A 528 -10.98 -4.84 11.11
C LEU A 528 -10.18 -6.01 10.54
N GLU A 529 -8.94 -6.23 10.98
CA GLU A 529 -8.14 -7.38 10.56
C GLU A 529 -8.41 -8.66 11.37
N ASN A 530 -9.17 -8.55 12.45
CA ASN A 530 -9.43 -9.61 13.41
C ASN A 530 -10.92 -9.83 13.62
N TYR A 531 -11.70 -9.78 12.54
CA TYR A 531 -13.08 -10.22 12.59
C TYR A 531 -13.16 -11.74 12.51
N VAL A 532 -14.01 -12.32 13.31
CA VAL A 532 -14.29 -13.75 13.31
C VAL A 532 -15.80 -13.97 13.19
N CYS A 533 -16.19 -15.01 12.50
CA CYS A 533 -17.54 -15.53 12.51
C CYS A 533 -17.59 -16.73 13.47
N PRO A 534 -18.07 -16.59 14.71
CA PRO A 534 -17.95 -17.64 15.72
C PRO A 534 -18.70 -18.92 15.34
N ASP A 535 -19.84 -18.78 14.67
CA ASP A 535 -20.77 -19.88 14.42
C ASP A 535 -20.68 -20.41 12.98
N ALA A 536 -19.75 -19.90 12.17
CA ALA A 536 -19.61 -20.21 10.73
C ALA A 536 -20.95 -20.12 9.96
N ASN A 537 -21.86 -19.26 10.41
CA ASN A 537 -23.17 -19.02 9.80
C ASN A 537 -23.18 -17.63 9.16
N ASP A 538 -22.52 -17.51 8.01
CA ASP A 538 -22.27 -16.25 7.30
C ASP A 538 -22.63 -16.34 5.81
N HIS A 539 -23.51 -17.24 5.42
CA HIS A 539 -23.83 -17.52 4.02
C HIS A 539 -24.34 -16.30 3.25
N TYR A 540 -25.24 -15.50 3.84
CA TYR A 540 -25.68 -14.24 3.22
C TYR A 540 -24.56 -13.20 3.19
N TYR A 541 -23.68 -13.17 4.19
CA TYR A 541 -22.48 -12.32 4.15
C TYR A 541 -21.55 -12.74 3.00
N ASP A 542 -21.37 -14.03 2.78
CA ASP A 542 -20.57 -14.55 1.67
C ASP A 542 -21.19 -14.23 0.30
N CYS A 543 -22.52 -14.32 0.18
CA CYS A 543 -23.23 -13.83 -1.01
C CYS A 543 -22.93 -12.34 -1.26
N GLU A 544 -23.04 -11.49 -0.24
CA GLU A 544 -22.76 -10.05 -0.34
C GLU A 544 -21.31 -9.77 -0.71
N LYS A 545 -20.37 -10.55 -0.18
CA LYS A 545 -18.94 -10.47 -0.52
C LYS A 545 -18.65 -10.85 -1.96
N MET A 546 -19.24 -11.96 -2.44
CA MET A 546 -19.07 -12.40 -3.83
C MET A 546 -19.72 -11.44 -4.82
N LEU A 547 -20.80 -10.76 -4.42
CA LEU A 547 -21.41 -9.74 -5.27
C LEU A 547 -20.47 -8.59 -5.57
N LEU A 548 -19.61 -8.20 -4.63
CA LEU A 548 -18.57 -7.18 -4.87
C LEU A 548 -17.57 -7.64 -5.94
N VAL A 549 -17.23 -8.93 -5.96
CA VAL A 549 -16.38 -9.51 -7.02
C VAL A 549 -17.06 -9.38 -8.39
N LEU A 550 -18.35 -9.72 -8.45
CA LEU A 550 -19.14 -9.64 -9.69
C LEU A 550 -19.26 -8.19 -10.18
N LEU A 551 -19.44 -7.24 -9.27
CA LEU A 551 -19.52 -5.81 -9.61
C LEU A 551 -18.20 -5.28 -10.18
N ASP A 552 -17.06 -5.64 -9.59
CA ASP A 552 -15.75 -5.26 -10.12
C ASP A 552 -15.55 -5.84 -11.53
N PHE A 553 -15.86 -7.12 -11.72
CA PHE A 553 -15.82 -7.75 -13.04
C PHE A 553 -16.75 -7.04 -14.03
N PHE A 554 -17.98 -6.72 -13.62
CA PHE A 554 -18.96 -6.02 -14.46
C PHE A 554 -18.45 -4.63 -14.87
N PHE A 555 -17.96 -3.83 -13.94
CA PHE A 555 -17.47 -2.48 -14.23
C PHE A 555 -16.22 -2.47 -15.10
N GLU A 556 -15.31 -3.43 -14.92
CA GLU A 556 -14.06 -3.48 -15.65
C GLU A 556 -14.19 -4.12 -17.03
N LYS A 557 -15.04 -5.13 -17.19
CA LYS A 557 -15.10 -5.95 -18.41
C LYS A 557 -16.40 -5.83 -19.19
N VAL A 558 -17.54 -5.78 -18.51
CA VAL A 558 -18.84 -5.90 -19.19
C VAL A 558 -19.42 -4.54 -19.55
N LEU A 559 -19.45 -3.61 -18.61
CA LEU A 559 -20.04 -2.29 -18.80
C LEU A 559 -19.42 -1.49 -19.96
N PRO A 560 -18.08 -1.49 -20.17
CA PRO A 560 -17.47 -0.83 -21.32
C PRO A 560 -17.92 -1.42 -22.66
N LEU A 561 -18.14 -2.74 -22.72
CA LEU A 561 -18.63 -3.41 -23.93
C LEU A 561 -20.09 -3.04 -24.24
N LEU A 562 -20.94 -2.93 -23.22
CA LEU A 562 -22.33 -2.50 -23.39
C LEU A 562 -22.41 -1.06 -23.90
N PHE A 563 -21.55 -0.16 -23.43
CA PHE A 563 -21.44 1.20 -23.96
C PHE A 563 -20.95 1.22 -25.40
N ALA A 564 -19.91 0.45 -25.73
CA ALA A 564 -19.37 0.37 -27.09
C ALA A 564 -20.39 -0.16 -28.11
N GLN A 565 -21.26 -1.10 -27.72
CA GLN A 565 -22.34 -1.61 -28.57
C GLN A 565 -23.44 -0.57 -28.83
N ARG A 566 -23.80 0.26 -27.83
CA ARG A 566 -24.80 1.33 -27.98
C ARG A 566 -24.31 2.49 -28.85
N MET A 567 -23.00 2.70 -28.95
CA MET A 567 -22.39 3.77 -29.74
C MET A 567 -22.16 3.40 -31.22
N LYS A 568 -22.41 2.15 -31.64
CA LYS A 568 -22.34 1.78 -33.06
C LYS A 568 -23.51 2.45 -33.80
N PRO A 569 -23.26 3.29 -34.84
CA PRO A 569 -24.33 3.89 -35.61
C PRO A 569 -25.19 2.78 -36.22
N GLN A 570 -26.50 2.83 -36.00
CA GLN A 570 -27.43 2.00 -36.74
C GLN A 570 -27.26 2.37 -38.24
N VAL A 571 -26.69 1.43 -39.00
CA VAL A 571 -26.68 1.54 -40.46
C VAL A 571 -28.12 1.42 -40.91
N VAL A 572 -28.78 2.55 -41.08
CA VAL A 572 -30.07 2.62 -41.73
C VAL A 572 -29.84 2.23 -43.18
N ARG A 573 -30.10 0.97 -43.50
CA ARG A 573 -30.26 0.56 -44.91
C ARG A 573 -31.49 1.31 -45.41
N ARG A 574 -31.28 2.36 -46.23
CA ARG A 574 -32.33 2.97 -46.99
C ARG A 574 -32.83 1.94 -48.01
N PRO A 575 -34.15 1.89 -48.24
CA PRO A 575 -34.77 0.93 -49.14
C PRO A 575 -34.32 1.13 -50.60
#